data_ca4bf37930b52b28b32737297aeb898a
#
_entry.id   ca4bf37930b52b28b32737297aeb898a
#
_cell.length_a   1.000
_cell.length_b   1.000
_cell.length_c   1.000
_cell.angle_alpha   90.00
_cell.angle_beta   90.00
_cell.angle_gamma   90.00
#
_symmetry.space_group_name_H-M   'P 1'
#
loop_
_entity.id
_entity.type
_entity.pdbx_description
1 polymer ?
#
loop_
_entity_poly.entity_id
_entity_poly.type
_entity_poly.pdbx_seq_one_letter_code
_entity_poly.pdbx_strand_id
1 'polypeptide(L)'
;MAIVEAAAVNADGSIVLGPGVGNIPMFVKHAKKVIVEVNTTIPLSMEGMHDIYICAKPPYRTEIPIYHVGDRIGSPYLECGLDKIACIVESDIVDHVRNLNPPDENSIKIAGFLVDFFGTRAKSTGACLRRCCPYSPA
;
A
#
# COMPACT_ATOMS: atom_id res chain seq x y z
N MET A 1 -3.87 17.54 -13.85
CA MET A 1 -5.02 16.82 -13.28
C MET A 1 -4.52 15.46 -12.82
N ALA A 2 -5.00 14.95 -11.69
CA ALA A 2 -4.76 13.57 -11.25
C ALA A 2 -6.12 12.87 -11.09
N ILE A 3 -6.14 11.55 -11.32
CA ILE A 3 -7.28 10.68 -11.03
C ILE A 3 -6.79 9.72 -9.96
N VAL A 4 -7.57 9.56 -8.90
CA VAL A 4 -7.18 8.77 -7.73
C VAL A 4 -8.33 7.86 -7.34
N GLU A 5 -8.04 6.56 -7.23
CA GLU A 5 -8.96 5.60 -6.64
C GLU A 5 -8.86 5.66 -5.11
N ALA A 6 -9.98 5.59 -4.44
CA ALA A 6 -10.11 5.72 -3.00
C ALA A 6 -11.19 4.82 -2.44
N ALA A 7 -11.06 4.46 -1.16
CA ALA A 7 -12.12 3.82 -0.40
C ALA A 7 -13.14 4.84 0.13
N ALA A 8 -12.67 6.05 0.48
CA ALA A 8 -13.52 7.14 0.97
C ALA A 8 -12.84 8.50 0.83
N VAL A 9 -13.63 9.55 0.96
CA VAL A 9 -13.19 10.94 1.08
C VAL A 9 -13.78 11.52 2.37
N ASN A 10 -12.94 12.08 3.20
CA ASN A 10 -13.34 12.69 4.46
C ASN A 10 -13.87 14.13 4.25
N ALA A 11 -14.56 14.65 5.26
CA ALA A 11 -15.16 15.99 5.20
C ALA A 11 -14.13 17.14 5.06
N ASP A 12 -12.90 16.92 5.45
CA ASP A 12 -11.78 17.88 5.31
C ASP A 12 -11.09 17.79 3.94
N GLY A 13 -11.52 16.85 3.07
CA GLY A 13 -10.92 16.59 1.76
C GLY A 13 -9.70 15.67 1.82
N SER A 14 -9.41 15.05 2.94
CA SER A 14 -8.44 13.97 3.01
C SER A 14 -9.02 12.69 2.40
N ILE A 15 -8.17 11.87 1.79
CA ILE A 15 -8.57 10.71 0.99
C ILE A 15 -8.06 9.44 1.67
N VAL A 16 -8.98 8.51 1.89
CA VAL A 16 -8.67 7.13 2.30
C VAL A 16 -8.35 6.33 1.05
N LEU A 17 -7.09 6.02 0.83
CA LEU A 17 -6.66 5.26 -0.35
C LEU A 17 -7.04 3.77 -0.23
N GLY A 18 -7.17 3.13 -1.38
CA GLY A 18 -7.25 1.68 -1.50
C GLY A 18 -5.89 1.00 -1.30
N PRO A 19 -5.75 -0.29 -1.70
CA PRO A 19 -4.51 -1.06 -1.48
C PRO A 19 -3.27 -0.44 -2.14
N GLY A 20 -3.46 0.26 -3.26
CA GLY A 20 -2.38 0.84 -4.05
C GLY A 20 -2.13 2.29 -3.71
N VAL A 21 -1.02 2.61 -3.05
CA VAL A 21 -0.59 3.99 -2.82
C VAL A 21 0.37 4.47 -3.91
N GLY A 22 1.42 3.70 -4.20
CA GLY A 22 2.38 3.99 -5.24
C GLY A 22 2.85 5.45 -5.27
N ASN A 23 2.76 6.09 -6.44
CA ASN A 23 3.13 7.48 -6.66
C ASN A 23 1.96 8.48 -6.49
N ILE A 24 0.78 8.02 -6.07
CA ILE A 24 -0.42 8.85 -5.92
C ILE A 24 -0.16 10.11 -5.09
N PRO A 25 0.52 10.07 -3.93
CA PRO A 25 0.78 11.26 -3.13
C PRO A 25 1.54 12.35 -3.89
N MET A 26 2.50 11.94 -4.73
CA MET A 26 3.26 12.89 -5.56
C MET A 26 2.42 13.46 -6.69
N PHE A 27 1.55 12.67 -7.29
CA PHE A 27 0.64 13.14 -8.34
C PHE A 27 -0.36 14.15 -7.77
N VAL A 28 -0.98 13.87 -6.63
CA VAL A 28 -1.92 14.76 -5.96
C VAL A 28 -1.23 16.05 -5.51
N LYS A 29 -0.02 15.97 -4.96
CA LYS A 29 0.77 17.13 -4.56
C LYS A 29 0.97 18.11 -5.71
N HIS A 30 1.23 17.61 -6.93
CA HIS A 30 1.54 18.43 -8.11
C HIS A 30 0.33 18.74 -8.99
N ALA A 31 -0.78 18.05 -8.83
CA ALA A 31 -1.99 18.31 -9.59
C ALA A 31 -2.66 19.62 -9.15
N LYS A 32 -3.16 20.38 -10.12
CA LYS A 32 -4.01 21.54 -9.86
C LYS A 32 -5.44 21.13 -9.49
N LYS A 33 -5.91 20.03 -10.05
CA LYS A 33 -7.24 19.45 -9.78
C LYS A 33 -7.13 17.93 -9.72
N VAL A 34 -7.95 17.34 -8.86
CA VAL A 34 -8.01 15.90 -8.59
C VAL A 34 -9.45 15.43 -8.84
N ILE A 35 -9.58 14.32 -9.53
CA ILE A 35 -10.81 13.54 -9.63
C ILE A 35 -10.63 12.35 -8.70
N VAL A 36 -11.58 12.13 -7.80
CA VAL A 36 -11.52 10.99 -6.88
C VAL A 36 -12.59 9.99 -7.31
N GLU A 37 -12.15 8.77 -7.60
CA GLU A 37 -13.01 7.61 -7.82
C GLU A 37 -13.14 6.87 -6.49
N VAL A 38 -14.33 6.92 -5.90
CA VAL A 38 -14.62 6.16 -4.69
C VAL A 38 -15.15 4.78 -5.09
N ASN A 39 -14.31 3.78 -4.90
CA ASN A 39 -14.65 2.40 -5.25
C ASN A 39 -15.25 1.70 -4.03
N THR A 40 -16.55 1.43 -4.09
CA THR A 40 -17.33 0.83 -3.01
C THR A 40 -17.00 -0.63 -2.73
N THR A 41 -16.25 -1.29 -3.63
CA THR A 41 -15.75 -2.66 -3.41
C THR A 41 -14.56 -2.71 -2.45
N ILE A 42 -13.90 -1.56 -2.23
CA ILE A 42 -12.79 -1.46 -1.28
C ILE A 42 -13.34 -1.36 0.13
N PRO A 43 -12.96 -2.26 1.05
CA PRO A 43 -13.48 -2.26 2.40
C PRO A 43 -12.97 -1.04 3.20
N LEU A 44 -13.88 -0.32 3.85
CA LEU A 44 -13.54 0.82 4.71
C LEU A 44 -12.64 0.44 5.90
N SER A 45 -12.57 -0.84 6.25
CA SER A 45 -11.64 -1.34 7.28
C SER A 45 -10.15 -1.16 6.92
N MET A 46 -9.85 -0.75 5.69
CA MET A 46 -8.50 -0.34 5.29
C MET A 46 -8.10 1.03 5.82
N GLU A 47 -9.04 1.80 6.33
CA GLU A 47 -8.74 3.09 6.97
C GLU A 47 -7.73 2.91 8.11
N GLY A 48 -6.68 3.74 8.10
CA GLY A 48 -5.61 3.67 9.10
C GLY A 48 -4.49 2.65 8.80
N MET A 49 -4.59 1.84 7.73
CA MET A 49 -3.54 0.87 7.37
C MET A 49 -2.30 1.54 6.78
N HIS A 50 -2.47 2.67 6.11
CA HIS A 50 -1.38 3.35 5.43
C HIS A 50 -0.51 4.20 6.36
N ASP A 51 0.72 4.43 5.94
CA ASP A 51 1.68 5.36 6.52
C ASP A 51 2.28 6.18 5.37
N ILE A 52 1.54 7.20 4.93
CA ILE A 52 1.85 7.97 3.72
C ILE A 52 2.84 9.07 4.09
N TYR A 53 4.09 8.91 3.65
CA TYR A 53 5.15 9.87 3.86
C TYR A 53 5.66 10.44 2.53
N ILE A 54 5.70 11.75 2.42
CA ILE A 54 6.18 12.43 1.22
C ILE A 54 7.63 12.86 1.43
N CYS A 55 8.54 12.12 0.84
CA CYS A 55 9.97 12.43 0.91
C CYS A 55 10.30 13.82 0.35
N ALA A 56 11.29 14.48 0.95
CA ALA A 56 11.83 15.72 0.42
C ALA A 56 12.51 15.50 -0.94
N LYS A 57 12.46 16.53 -1.80
CA LYS A 57 13.11 16.50 -3.12
C LYS A 57 14.60 16.83 -3.01
N PRO A 58 15.44 16.33 -3.94
CA PRO A 58 16.81 16.80 -4.05
C PRO A 58 16.85 18.33 -4.26
N PRO A 59 17.85 19.04 -3.72
CA PRO A 59 18.98 18.53 -2.93
C PRO A 59 18.68 18.34 -1.43
N TYR A 60 17.47 18.61 -0.98
CA TYR A 60 17.08 18.66 0.44
C TYR A 60 16.63 17.29 0.99
N ARG A 61 17.04 16.18 0.35
CA ARG A 61 16.73 14.85 0.85
C ARG A 61 17.40 14.60 2.19
N THR A 62 16.61 14.14 3.14
CA THR A 62 17.06 13.60 4.42
C THR A 62 16.74 12.11 4.49
N GLU A 63 17.31 11.43 5.44
CA GLU A 63 16.96 10.05 5.76
C GLU A 63 15.48 9.95 6.11
N ILE A 64 14.86 8.85 5.74
CA ILE A 64 13.50 8.53 6.20
C ILE A 64 13.61 8.16 7.68
N PRO A 65 12.93 8.87 8.61
CA PRO A 65 13.14 8.72 10.05
C PRO A 65 12.44 7.48 10.62
N ILE A 66 12.77 6.29 10.11
CA ILE A 66 12.29 5.00 10.62
C ILE A 66 13.47 4.36 11.36
N TYR A 67 13.38 4.32 12.69
CA TYR A 67 14.42 3.79 13.56
C TYR A 67 14.00 2.51 14.26
N HIS A 68 12.70 2.27 14.43
CA HIS A 68 12.13 1.10 15.09
C HIS A 68 11.07 0.43 14.24
N VAL A 69 10.82 -0.86 14.48
CA VAL A 69 9.88 -1.69 13.70
C VAL A 69 8.43 -1.16 13.75
N GLY A 70 8.05 -0.46 14.80
CA GLY A 70 6.71 0.09 14.97
C GLY A 70 6.54 1.54 14.58
N ASP A 71 7.59 2.20 14.05
CA ASP A 71 7.53 3.62 13.74
C ASP A 71 6.53 3.90 12.61
N ARG A 72 5.70 4.90 12.83
CA ARG A 72 4.81 5.50 11.82
C ARG A 72 5.19 6.97 11.70
N ILE A 73 5.55 7.38 10.51
CA ILE A 73 6.15 8.71 10.25
C ILE A 73 5.30 9.60 9.35
N GLY A 74 4.30 9.03 8.73
CA GLY A 74 3.40 9.71 7.82
C GLY A 74 1.97 9.80 8.33
N SER A 75 1.06 10.03 7.41
CA SER A 75 -0.38 10.10 7.66
C SER A 75 -1.07 8.82 7.18
N PRO A 76 -2.12 8.34 7.88
CA PRO A 76 -2.98 7.28 7.35
C PRO A 76 -3.83 7.75 6.16
N TYR A 77 -3.92 9.04 5.94
CA TYR A 77 -4.71 9.67 4.88
C TYR A 77 -3.83 10.39 3.88
N LEU A 78 -4.31 10.45 2.64
CA LEU A 78 -3.71 11.31 1.63
C LEU A 78 -4.28 12.73 1.76
N GLU A 79 -3.44 13.68 2.12
CA GLU A 79 -3.81 15.08 2.18
C GLU A 79 -4.03 15.63 0.76
N CYS A 80 -5.25 16.06 0.48
CA CYS A 80 -5.60 16.68 -0.81
C CYS A 80 -6.15 18.10 -0.61
N GLY A 81 -7.16 18.25 0.25
CA GLY A 81 -7.93 19.46 0.44
C GLY A 81 -9.10 19.56 -0.55
N LEU A 82 -10.23 20.06 -0.06
CA LEU A 82 -11.47 20.18 -0.84
C LEU A 82 -11.32 21.09 -2.06
N ASP A 83 -10.48 22.13 -1.99
CA ASP A 83 -10.22 23.07 -3.07
C ASP A 83 -9.62 22.43 -4.32
N LYS A 84 -8.89 21.31 -4.16
CA LYS A 84 -8.31 20.57 -5.27
C LYS A 84 -9.26 19.55 -5.87
N ILE A 85 -10.23 19.04 -5.13
CA ILE A 85 -11.17 18.04 -5.61
C ILE A 85 -12.12 18.68 -6.61
N ALA A 86 -12.05 18.22 -7.87
CA ALA A 86 -12.90 18.71 -8.94
C ALA A 86 -14.24 17.98 -8.98
N CYS A 87 -14.21 16.67 -8.78
CA CYS A 87 -15.40 15.83 -8.64
C CYS A 87 -15.05 14.51 -7.92
N ILE A 88 -16.07 13.88 -7.40
CA ILE A 88 -16.04 12.54 -6.81
C ILE A 88 -16.95 11.68 -7.69
N VAL A 89 -16.45 10.52 -8.11
CA VAL A 89 -17.18 9.54 -8.91
C VAL A 89 -17.25 8.26 -8.11
N GLU A 90 -18.43 7.71 -7.97
CA GLU A 90 -18.61 6.40 -7.32
C GLU A 90 -18.49 5.28 -8.35
N SER A 91 -17.78 4.20 -7.99
CA SER A 91 -17.67 2.99 -8.78
C SER A 91 -17.83 1.75 -7.89
N ASP A 92 -18.21 0.64 -8.51
CA ASP A 92 -18.36 -0.68 -7.87
C ASP A 92 -17.55 -1.76 -8.61
N ILE A 93 -16.52 -1.33 -9.33
CA ILE A 93 -15.70 -2.23 -10.16
C ILE A 93 -14.69 -2.92 -9.28
N VAL A 94 -14.75 -4.25 -9.23
CA VAL A 94 -13.77 -5.06 -8.52
C VAL A 94 -12.42 -4.93 -9.19
N ASP A 95 -11.39 -4.65 -8.38
CA ASP A 95 -10.01 -4.52 -8.86
C ASP A 95 -9.52 -5.80 -9.55
N HIS A 96 -8.93 -5.65 -10.73
CA HIS A 96 -8.41 -6.78 -11.48
C HIS A 96 -7.08 -7.24 -10.89
N VAL A 97 -7.10 -8.38 -10.22
CA VAL A 97 -5.88 -9.03 -9.72
C VAL A 97 -5.06 -9.52 -10.91
N ARG A 98 -3.78 -9.16 -10.95
CA ARG A 98 -2.85 -9.68 -11.94
C ARG A 98 -2.75 -11.19 -11.79
N ASN A 99 -2.99 -11.93 -12.87
CA ASN A 99 -2.77 -13.36 -12.90
C ASN A 99 -1.30 -13.67 -12.58
N LEU A 100 -1.09 -14.50 -11.56
CA LEU A 100 0.24 -15.04 -11.25
C LEU A 100 0.54 -16.15 -12.27
N ASN A 101 1.65 -16.01 -12.97
CA ASN A 101 2.14 -17.11 -13.78
C ASN A 101 2.52 -18.31 -12.88
N PRO A 102 2.29 -19.55 -13.32
CA PRO A 102 2.79 -20.71 -12.58
C PRO A 102 4.30 -20.57 -12.40
N PRO A 103 4.84 -20.97 -11.24
CA PRO A 103 6.27 -20.84 -10.96
C PRO A 103 7.07 -21.73 -11.91
N ASP A 104 8.15 -21.20 -12.47
CA ASP A 104 9.13 -21.95 -13.23
C ASP A 104 10.10 -22.71 -12.30
N GLU A 105 10.94 -23.57 -12.85
CA GLU A 105 11.92 -24.35 -12.07
C GLU A 105 12.85 -23.47 -11.24
N ASN A 106 13.25 -22.30 -11.74
CA ASN A 106 14.14 -21.40 -11.02
C ASN A 106 13.43 -20.74 -9.84
N SER A 107 12.17 -20.33 -10.04
CA SER A 107 11.34 -19.80 -8.97
C SER A 107 11.12 -20.81 -7.84
N ILE A 108 10.90 -22.07 -8.19
CA ILE A 108 10.75 -23.16 -7.22
C ILE A 108 12.07 -23.38 -6.44
N LYS A 109 13.20 -23.39 -7.11
CA LYS A 109 14.53 -23.52 -6.45
C LYS A 109 14.80 -22.34 -5.51
N ILE A 110 14.55 -21.11 -5.97
CA ILE A 110 14.72 -19.91 -5.15
C ILE A 110 13.81 -19.95 -3.92
N ALA A 111 12.54 -20.32 -4.10
CA ALA A 111 11.60 -20.49 -2.99
C ALA A 111 12.09 -21.54 -1.99
N GLY A 112 12.63 -22.67 -2.45
CA GLY A 112 13.24 -23.70 -1.61
C GLY A 112 14.37 -23.13 -0.73
N PHE A 113 15.32 -22.42 -1.32
CA PHE A 113 16.41 -21.78 -0.57
C PHE A 113 15.90 -20.75 0.46
N LEU A 114 14.89 -19.98 0.11
CA LEU A 114 14.29 -19.04 1.05
C LEU A 114 13.59 -19.74 2.22
N VAL A 115 12.84 -20.80 1.95
CA VAL A 115 12.18 -21.60 3.00
C VAL A 115 13.20 -22.21 3.95
N ASP A 116 14.29 -22.78 3.43
CA ASP A 116 15.35 -23.38 4.23
C ASP A 116 16.06 -22.32 5.08
N PHE A 117 16.37 -21.17 4.48
CA PHE A 117 17.01 -20.06 5.18
C PHE A 117 16.15 -19.51 6.33
N PHE A 118 14.88 -19.22 6.07
CA PHE A 118 13.96 -18.73 7.10
C PHE A 118 13.59 -19.82 8.11
N GLY A 119 13.39 -21.05 7.66
CA GLY A 119 13.09 -22.19 8.53
C GLY A 119 14.21 -22.49 9.53
N THR A 120 15.48 -22.34 9.10
CA THR A 120 16.64 -22.52 9.97
C THR A 120 16.75 -21.37 10.98
N ARG A 121 16.57 -20.14 10.55
CA ARG A 121 16.62 -18.96 11.42
C ARG A 121 15.44 -18.91 12.41
N ALA A 122 14.23 -19.26 11.98
CA ALA A 122 13.07 -19.30 12.87
C ALA A 122 13.23 -20.32 14.00
N LYS A 123 13.90 -21.45 13.74
CA LYS A 123 14.25 -22.43 14.78
C LYS A 123 15.25 -21.88 15.80
N SER A 124 16.22 -21.06 15.35
CA SER A 124 17.24 -20.46 16.23
C SER A 124 16.69 -19.33 17.09
N THR A 125 15.64 -18.63 16.65
CA THR A 125 15.03 -17.49 17.38
C THR A 125 13.76 -17.84 18.13
N GLY A 126 13.27 -19.10 18.05
CA GLY A 126 12.00 -19.52 18.66
C GLY A 126 10.75 -18.90 18.02
N ALA A 127 10.92 -18.17 16.89
CA ALA A 127 9.81 -17.55 16.20
C ALA A 127 9.00 -18.58 15.40
N CYS A 128 7.73 -18.71 15.71
CA CYS A 128 6.82 -19.65 15.05
C CYS A 128 6.32 -19.09 13.71
N LEU A 129 6.97 -19.41 12.61
CA LEU A 129 6.51 -19.10 11.26
C LEU A 129 5.29 -19.93 10.78
N ARG A 130 4.76 -20.84 11.63
CA ARG A 130 3.66 -21.74 11.25
C ARG A 130 2.30 -21.06 11.01
N ARG A 131 2.16 -19.75 11.29
CA ARG A 131 0.88 -19.03 11.13
C ARG A 131 0.71 -18.26 9.82
N CYS A 132 1.74 -18.14 9.00
CA CYS A 132 1.68 -17.30 7.80
C CYS A 132 1.62 -18.03 6.46
N CYS A 133 1.70 -19.37 6.41
CA CYS A 133 1.51 -20.13 5.18
C CYS A 133 0.39 -21.17 5.32
N PRO A 134 -0.83 -20.87 4.83
CA PRO A 134 -1.90 -21.85 4.75
C PRO A 134 -1.74 -22.85 3.57
N TYR A 135 -0.62 -22.85 2.87
CA TYR A 135 -0.39 -23.75 1.76
C TYR A 135 0.39 -24.98 2.26
N SER A 136 -0.33 -25.99 2.73
CA SER A 136 0.16 -27.37 2.80
C SER A 136 -0.38 -28.09 1.56
N PRO A 137 0.45 -28.50 0.59
CA PRO A 137 0.00 -29.44 -0.43
C PRO A 137 -0.26 -30.79 0.26
N ALA A 138 -1.44 -31.34 -0.01
CA ALA A 138 -1.78 -32.70 0.31
C ALA A 138 -0.96 -33.69 -0.56
#